data_b80e2e16a9b24a687ddbd3317573da44
#
_entry.id   b80e2e16a9b24a687ddbd3317573da44
#
_cell.length_a   1.000
_cell.length_b   1.000
_cell.length_c   1.000
_cell.angle_alpha   90.00
_cell.angle_beta   90.00
_cell.angle_gamma   90.00
#
_symmetry.space_group_name_H-M   'P 1'
#
loop_
_entity.id
_entity.type
_entity.pdbx_description
1 polymer ?
#
loop_
_entity_poly.entity_id
_entity_poly.type
_entity_poly.pdbx_seq_one_letter_code
_entity_poly.pdbx_strand_id
1 'polypeptide(L)' 'MQTYIATFFSHFGAIRFNKQLKELGLSGKLMPVPRRVSSSCGTCVKFEAESDTAVHSDDLEQLFLVNGEELTMLHSNI' A
#
# COMPACT_ATOMS: atom_id res chain seq x y z
N MET A 1 7.28 14.29 -2.72
CA MET A 1 6.74 13.00 -2.24
C MET A 1 5.65 12.50 -3.15
N GLN A 2 5.57 11.20 -3.29
CA GLN A 2 4.53 10.57 -4.08
C GLN A 2 3.59 9.79 -3.18
N THR A 3 2.35 9.61 -3.64
CA THR A 3 1.34 8.87 -2.90
C THR A 3 1.23 7.46 -3.47
N TYR A 4 1.18 6.48 -2.58
CA TYR A 4 1.09 5.07 -2.94
C TYR A 4 -0.09 4.41 -2.25
N ILE A 5 -0.59 3.34 -2.88
CA ILE A 5 -1.57 2.45 -2.26
C ILE A 5 -1.00 1.04 -2.33
N ALA A 6 -0.91 0.39 -1.18
CA ALA A 6 -0.44 -0.99 -1.07
C ALA A 6 -1.59 -1.89 -0.64
N THR A 7 -1.80 -2.98 -1.37
CA THR A 7 -2.79 -3.99 -0.99
C THR A 7 -2.09 -5.20 -0.42
N PHE A 8 -2.78 -5.99 0.38
CA PHE A 8 -2.18 -7.08 1.13
C PHE A 8 -3.03 -8.35 1.02
N PHE A 9 -2.37 -9.50 1.21
CA PHE A 9 -3.08 -10.78 1.21
C PHE A 9 -3.91 -10.98 2.45
N SER A 10 -3.54 -10.33 3.56
CA SER A 10 -4.28 -10.44 4.82
C SER A 10 -4.45 -9.06 5.45
N HIS A 11 -5.52 -8.93 6.22
CA HIS A 11 -5.78 -7.72 7.00
C HIS A 11 -4.65 -7.46 8.00
N PHE A 12 -4.13 -8.52 8.57
CA PHE A 12 -3.03 -8.44 9.54
C PHE A 12 -1.77 -7.86 8.89
N GLY A 13 -1.50 -8.26 7.63
CA GLY A 13 -0.36 -7.73 6.89
C GLY A 13 -0.46 -6.23 6.68
N ALA A 14 -1.67 -5.74 6.39
CA ALA A 14 -1.89 -4.30 6.22
C ALA A 14 -1.60 -3.54 7.52
N ILE A 15 -2.04 -4.07 8.65
CA ILE A 15 -1.81 -3.44 9.96
C ILE A 15 -0.32 -3.39 10.28
N ARG A 16 0.40 -4.48 10.04
CA ARG A 16 1.85 -4.55 10.28
C ARG A 16 2.60 -3.55 9.41
N PHE A 17 2.23 -3.48 8.14
CA PHE A 17 2.86 -2.56 7.21
C PHE A 17 2.65 -1.11 7.65
N ASN A 18 1.44 -0.76 8.07
CA ASN A 18 1.15 0.59 8.54
C ASN A 18 2.01 0.95 9.76
N LYS A 19 2.23 -0.03 10.64
CA LYS A 19 3.09 0.17 11.80
C LYS A 19 4.55 0.40 11.38
N GLN A 20 5.04 -0.36 10.40
CA GLN A 20 6.38 -0.18 9.87
C GLN A 20 6.58 1.21 9.28
N LEU A 21 5.58 1.73 8.58
CA LEU A 21 5.64 3.08 8.03
C LEU A 21 5.85 4.11 9.10
N LYS A 22 5.14 3.97 10.23
CA LYS A 22 5.31 4.89 11.36
C LYS A 22 6.71 4.84 11.93
N GLU A 23 7.30 3.65 12.00
CA GLU A 23 8.67 3.49 12.50
C GLU A 23 9.68 4.15 11.57
N LEU A 24 9.37 4.23 10.27
CA LEU A 24 10.21 4.91 9.29
C LEU A 24 9.94 6.40 9.20
N GLY A 25 9.02 6.91 10.00
CA GLY A 25 8.66 8.32 9.97
C GLY A 25 7.75 8.70 8.83
N LEU A 26 7.12 7.71 8.20
CA LEU A 26 6.21 7.94 7.08
C LEU A 26 4.76 7.96 7.57
N SER A 27 3.92 8.63 6.79
CA SER A 27 2.51 8.78 7.10
C SER A 27 1.71 7.73 6.32
N GLY A 28 1.05 6.82 7.04
CA GLY A 28 0.24 5.78 6.42
C GLY A 28 -1.16 5.76 7.01
N LYS A 29 -2.13 5.34 6.19
CA LYS A 29 -3.52 5.26 6.60
C LYS A 29 -4.14 3.97 6.10
N LEU A 30 -4.73 3.20 7.03
CA LEU A 30 -5.52 2.03 6.69
C LEU A 30 -6.86 2.50 6.13
N MET A 31 -7.29 1.87 5.03
CA MET A 31 -8.55 2.24 4.40
C MET A 31 -9.10 1.07 3.58
N PRO A 32 -10.40 1.10 3.25
CA PRO A 32 -10.96 0.10 2.34
C PRO A 32 -10.31 0.22 0.97
N VAL A 33 -10.17 -0.92 0.29
CA VAL A 33 -9.62 -0.95 -1.06
C VAL A 33 -10.56 -0.22 -2.01
N PRO A 34 -10.03 0.68 -2.87
CA PRO A 34 -10.87 1.34 -3.88
C PRO A 34 -11.49 0.34 -4.84
N ARG A 35 -12.64 0.71 -5.41
CA ARG A 35 -13.37 -0.17 -6.32
C ARG A 35 -12.56 -0.60 -7.55
N ARG A 36 -11.61 0.23 -7.97
CA ARG A 36 -10.76 -0.04 -9.12
C ARG A 36 -9.72 -1.12 -8.84
N VAL A 37 -9.53 -1.45 -7.58
CA VAL A 37 -8.47 -2.36 -7.17
C VAL A 37 -9.09 -3.59 -6.54
N SER A 38 -8.63 -4.77 -6.94
CA SER A 38 -9.01 -6.02 -6.31
C SER A 38 -8.00 -6.34 -5.22
N SER A 39 -8.48 -6.83 -4.08
CA SER A 39 -7.61 -7.26 -3.00
C SER A 39 -8.22 -8.42 -2.26
N SER A 40 -7.36 -9.34 -1.83
CA SER A 40 -7.80 -10.53 -1.09
C SER A 40 -8.42 -10.20 0.25
N CYS A 41 -7.95 -9.15 0.93
CA CYS A 41 -8.44 -8.82 2.28
C CYS A 41 -9.35 -7.60 2.34
N GLY A 42 -9.51 -6.88 1.24
CA GLY A 42 -10.36 -5.69 1.21
C GLY A 42 -9.81 -4.48 1.95
N THR A 43 -8.60 -4.55 2.47
CA THR A 43 -7.96 -3.46 3.20
C THR A 43 -6.64 -3.09 2.53
N CYS A 44 -6.38 -1.79 2.43
CA CYS A 44 -5.13 -1.30 1.88
C CYS A 44 -4.54 -0.21 2.77
N VAL A 45 -3.28 0.16 2.47
CA VAL A 45 -2.62 1.26 3.15
C VAL A 45 -2.27 2.31 2.11
N LYS A 46 -2.75 3.53 2.33
CA LYS A 46 -2.37 4.68 1.52
C LYS A 46 -1.28 5.43 2.26
N PHE A 47 -0.18 5.70 1.58
CA PHE A 47 0.96 6.34 2.23
C PHE A 47 1.70 7.26 1.26
N GLU A 48 2.51 8.15 1.82
CA GLU A 48 3.34 9.05 1.06
C GLU A 48 4.81 8.74 1.34
N ALA A 49 5.61 8.70 0.28
CA ALA A 49 7.04 8.42 0.37
C ALA A 49 7.75 8.99 -0.84
N GLU A 50 9.07 9.14 -0.76
CA GLU A 50 9.84 9.63 -1.88
C GLU A 50 10.02 8.58 -2.96
N SER A 51 10.06 7.31 -2.57
CA SER A 51 10.16 6.20 -3.51
C SER A 51 9.58 4.95 -2.88
N ASP A 52 9.29 3.96 -3.72
CA ASP A 52 8.76 2.67 -3.29
C ASP A 52 9.84 1.68 -2.85
N THR A 53 11.12 2.03 -3.05
CA THR A 53 12.22 1.08 -2.85
C THR A 53 12.47 0.72 -1.38
N ALA A 54 12.07 1.58 -0.46
CA ALA A 54 12.28 1.35 0.97
C ALA A 54 11.14 0.58 1.63
N VAL A 55 10.11 0.22 0.88
CA VAL A 55 8.89 -0.35 1.44
C VAL A 55 8.71 -1.78 0.93
N HIS A 56 8.91 -2.75 1.82
CA HIS A 56 8.75 -4.16 1.50
C HIS A 56 7.97 -4.88 2.59
N SER A 57 7.15 -5.82 2.18
CA SER A 57 6.42 -6.67 3.10
C SER A 57 6.15 -8.00 2.43
N ASP A 58 6.27 -9.08 3.18
CA ASP A 58 5.99 -10.43 2.67
C ASP A 58 4.51 -10.63 2.39
N ASP A 59 3.65 -9.83 3.02
CA ASP A 59 2.21 -9.88 2.83
C ASP A 59 1.73 -8.93 1.74
N LEU A 60 2.63 -8.20 1.08
CA LEU A 60 2.27 -7.26 0.03
C LEU A 60 1.71 -7.99 -1.19
N GLU A 61 0.50 -7.64 -1.57
CA GLU A 61 -0.15 -8.22 -2.73
C GLU A 61 0.15 -7.41 -3.98
N GLN A 62 -0.16 -6.12 -3.95
CA GLN A 62 0.11 -5.20 -5.06
C GLN A 62 0.48 -3.82 -4.52
N LEU A 63 1.26 -3.09 -5.31
CA LEU A 63 1.64 -1.72 -4.99
C LEU A 63 1.30 -0.82 -6.17
N PHE A 64 0.61 0.28 -5.90
CA PHE A 64 0.20 1.25 -6.90
C PHE A 64 0.74 2.63 -6.60
N LEU A 65 1.11 3.35 -7.66
CA LEU A 65 1.39 4.78 -7.60
C LEU A 65 0.11 5.53 -7.89
N VAL A 66 -0.24 6.47 -7.02
CA VAL A 66 -1.43 7.31 -7.22
C VAL A 66 -1.01 8.59 -7.94
N ASN A 67 -1.60 8.83 -9.10
CA ASN A 67 -1.31 10.01 -9.90
C ASN A 67 -2.63 10.67 -10.31
N GLY A 68 -3.11 11.59 -9.47
CA GLY A 68 -4.44 12.16 -9.63
C GLY A 68 -5.51 11.07 -9.44
N GLU A 69 -6.31 10.81 -10.46
CA GLU A 69 -7.31 9.76 -10.43
C GLU A 69 -6.81 8.42 -10.98
N GLU A 70 -5.56 8.40 -11.47
CA GLU A 70 -4.98 7.21 -12.07
C GLU A 70 -4.18 6.42 -11.06
N LEU A 71 -4.24 5.10 -11.19
CA LEU A 71 -3.43 4.18 -10.40
C LEU A 71 -2.54 3.40 -11.34
N THR A 72 -1.23 3.49 -11.12
CA THR A 72 -0.25 2.75 -11.91
C THR A 72 0.30 1.61 -11.07
N MET A 73 0.15 0.37 -11.54
CA MET A 73 0.69 -0.78 -10.83
C MET A 73 2.21 -0.79 -10.94
N LEU A 74 2.88 -0.73 -9.78
CA LEU A 74 4.33 -0.77 -9.72
C LEU A 74 4.85 -2.18 -9.43
N HIS A 75 4.07 -2.97 -8.68
CA HIS A 75 4.50 -4.30 -8.26
C HIS A 75 3.28 -5.17 -8.01
N SER A 76 3.40 -6.45 -8.33
CA SER A 76 2.35 -7.43 -8.09
C SER A 76 2.98 -8.76 -7.72
N ASN A 77 2.47 -9.37 -6.67
CA ASN A 77 2.86 -10.71 -6.21
C ASN A 77 1.78 -11.76 -6.50
N ILE A 78 0.83 -11.40 -7.38
CA ILE A 78 -0.23 -12.32 -7.80
C ILE A 78 0.21 -13.09 -9.03
#